data_483494371e32fbc206ef0414c74ff274
#
_entry.id   483494371e32fbc206ef0414c74ff274
#
_cell.length_a   1.000
_cell.length_b   1.000
_cell.length_c   1.000
_cell.angle_alpha   90.00
_cell.angle_beta   90.00
_cell.angle_gamma   90.00
#
_symmetry.space_group_name_H-M   'P 1'
#
loop_
_entity.id
_entity.type
_entity.pdbx_description
1 polymer ?
#
loop_
_entity_poly.entity_id
_entity_poly.type
_entity_poly.pdbx_seq_one_letter_code
_entity_poly.pdbx_strand_id
1 'polypeptide(L)'
;QGPGQACNLRDNGFNVIVGQRSGKTYEKAVADGWVPGETLFGIEEACEKGTIVMCLLSDAAVMSVWPTIKPYLTAGKALYFSHGFAITWNDRTGVVPPADIDVIMVAPKGSGTSLRTMFLEGRGLNSSYAIYQDATGKAYERTIALGIGIGSGYLFETTFQREATSDLTGERGSLMGAIQGLLLAQYEVLRE
;
A
#
# COMPACT_ATOMS: atom_id res chain seq x y z
N GLN A 1 -0.92 -5.74 -2.09
CA GLN A 1 0.37 -5.13 -1.68
C GLN A 1 0.81 -5.59 -0.28
N GLY A 2 -0.09 -5.61 0.71
CA GLY A 2 0.27 -5.81 2.12
C GLY A 2 1.24 -6.96 2.41
N PRO A 3 0.92 -8.22 2.09
CA PRO A 3 1.81 -9.35 2.39
C PRO A 3 3.17 -9.23 1.71
N GLY A 4 3.21 -8.83 0.44
CA GLY A 4 4.46 -8.70 -0.32
C GLY A 4 5.39 -7.64 0.28
N GLN A 5 4.87 -6.44 0.54
CA GLN A 5 5.65 -5.34 1.13
C GLN A 5 6.11 -5.68 2.55
N ALA A 6 5.22 -6.22 3.39
CA ALA A 6 5.58 -6.58 4.77
C ALA A 6 6.71 -7.61 4.82
N CYS A 7 6.63 -8.66 3.99
CA CYS A 7 7.69 -9.68 3.91
C CYS A 7 9.01 -9.10 3.37
N ASN A 8 8.97 -8.26 2.33
CA ASN A 8 10.17 -7.66 1.76
C ASN A 8 10.87 -6.73 2.76
N LEU A 9 10.10 -5.90 3.47
CA LEU A 9 10.62 -5.03 4.53
C LEU A 9 11.28 -5.85 5.65
N ARG A 10 10.61 -6.91 6.12
CA ARG A 10 11.16 -7.81 7.14
C ARG A 10 12.49 -8.43 6.67
N ASP A 11 12.51 -8.95 5.45
CA ASP A 11 13.69 -9.61 4.90
C ASP A 11 14.85 -8.63 4.66
N ASN A 12 14.55 -7.33 4.47
CA ASN A 12 15.52 -6.23 4.43
C ASN A 12 15.88 -5.65 5.82
N GLY A 13 15.47 -6.32 6.91
CA GLY A 13 15.87 -5.97 8.28
C GLY A 13 15.09 -4.83 8.94
N PHE A 14 13.95 -4.42 8.36
CA PHE A 14 13.07 -3.48 9.01
C PHE A 14 12.32 -4.14 10.18
N ASN A 15 12.07 -3.39 11.23
CA ASN A 15 11.19 -3.81 12.31
C ASN A 15 9.74 -3.69 11.87
N VAL A 16 9.14 -4.80 11.46
CA VAL A 16 7.78 -4.85 10.89
C VAL A 16 6.84 -5.58 11.84
N ILE A 17 5.69 -4.97 12.08
CA ILE A 17 4.54 -5.62 12.72
C ILE A 17 3.34 -5.58 11.77
N VAL A 18 2.46 -6.55 11.87
CA VAL A 18 1.27 -6.68 11.03
C VAL A 18 0.03 -6.50 11.88
N GLY A 19 -0.85 -5.58 11.46
CA GLY A 19 -2.18 -5.38 12.04
C GLY A 19 -3.24 -6.08 11.20
N GLN A 20 -3.97 -7.04 11.77
CA GLN A 20 -5.02 -7.77 11.08
C GLN A 20 -6.23 -8.03 11.96
N ARG A 21 -7.41 -8.10 11.32
CA ARG A 21 -8.63 -8.61 11.97
C ARG A 21 -8.57 -10.14 12.01
N SER A 22 -9.16 -10.76 13.04
CA SER A 22 -9.34 -12.20 13.12
C SER A 22 -10.07 -12.75 11.87
N GLY A 23 -9.72 -13.97 11.46
CA GLY A 23 -10.27 -14.66 10.29
C GLY A 23 -9.19 -15.14 9.31
N LYS A 24 -9.58 -15.51 8.09
CA LYS A 24 -8.70 -16.14 7.10
C LYS A 24 -7.42 -15.36 6.78
N THR A 25 -7.48 -14.02 6.76
CA THR A 25 -6.29 -13.18 6.53
C THR A 25 -5.32 -13.17 7.70
N TYR A 26 -5.83 -13.29 8.92
CA TYR A 26 -5.01 -13.47 10.13
C TYR A 26 -4.31 -14.84 10.12
N GLU A 27 -5.06 -15.91 9.81
CA GLU A 27 -4.51 -17.27 9.69
C GLU A 27 -3.42 -17.34 8.61
N LYS A 28 -3.64 -16.64 7.47
CA LYS A 28 -2.63 -16.51 6.44
C LYS A 28 -1.38 -15.78 6.95
N ALA A 29 -1.52 -14.70 7.70
CA ALA A 29 -0.39 -14.00 8.28
C ALA A 29 0.43 -14.92 9.22
N VAL A 30 -0.23 -15.74 10.04
CA VAL A 30 0.45 -16.76 10.86
C VAL A 30 1.21 -17.75 9.98
N ALA A 31 0.59 -18.23 8.89
CA ALA A 31 1.25 -19.13 7.94
C ALA A 31 2.45 -18.48 7.22
N ASP A 32 2.43 -17.18 7.00
CA ASP A 32 3.52 -16.36 6.45
C ASP A 32 4.63 -16.06 7.49
N GLY A 33 4.51 -16.62 8.72
CA GLY A 33 5.52 -16.54 9.78
C GLY A 33 5.40 -15.32 10.69
N TRP A 34 4.25 -14.64 10.72
CA TRP A 34 3.98 -13.58 11.69
C TRP A 34 3.49 -14.17 13.01
N VAL A 35 4.08 -13.75 14.14
CA VAL A 35 3.85 -14.36 15.45
C VAL A 35 2.83 -13.54 16.25
N PRO A 36 1.67 -14.14 16.63
CA PRO A 36 0.67 -13.49 17.45
C PRO A 36 1.25 -12.94 18.77
N GLY A 37 0.98 -11.67 19.07
CA GLY A 37 1.47 -10.99 20.27
C GLY A 37 2.93 -10.50 20.21
N GLU A 38 3.67 -10.83 19.15
CA GLU A 38 5.04 -10.36 18.94
C GLU A 38 5.16 -9.50 17.67
N THR A 39 4.73 -10.04 16.52
CA THR A 39 4.78 -9.36 15.23
C THR A 39 3.42 -9.31 14.51
N LEU A 40 2.39 -9.94 15.08
CA LEU A 40 1.01 -9.94 14.58
C LEU A 40 0.06 -9.51 15.70
N PHE A 41 -0.67 -8.42 15.44
CA PHE A 41 -1.57 -7.76 16.40
C PHE A 41 -2.93 -7.46 15.79
N GLY A 42 -3.87 -6.98 16.59
CA GLY A 42 -5.05 -6.27 16.12
C GLY A 42 -4.68 -4.96 15.40
N ILE A 43 -5.58 -4.45 14.58
CA ILE A 43 -5.31 -3.23 13.78
C ILE A 43 -4.97 -2.04 14.68
N GLU A 44 -5.74 -1.82 15.74
CA GLU A 44 -5.55 -0.70 16.66
C GLU A 44 -4.20 -0.76 17.36
N GLU A 45 -3.86 -1.91 17.93
CA GLU A 45 -2.60 -2.12 18.63
C GLU A 45 -1.39 -1.97 17.67
N ALA A 46 -1.50 -2.48 16.45
CA ALA A 46 -0.46 -2.29 15.45
C ALA A 46 -0.28 -0.81 15.08
N CYS A 47 -1.37 -0.05 14.93
CA CYS A 47 -1.32 1.39 14.67
C CYS A 47 -0.74 2.18 15.85
N GLU A 48 -1.04 1.77 17.08
CA GLU A 48 -0.47 2.39 18.29
C GLU A 48 1.06 2.20 18.35
N LYS A 49 1.53 0.97 18.13
CA LYS A 49 2.95 0.60 18.20
C LYS A 49 3.78 1.12 17.04
N GLY A 50 3.19 1.20 15.83
CA GLY A 50 3.89 1.57 14.61
C GLY A 50 4.25 3.06 14.56
N THR A 51 5.47 3.38 14.13
CA THR A 51 5.91 4.74 13.79
C THR A 51 5.52 5.14 12.37
N ILE A 52 5.44 4.17 11.48
CA ILE A 52 4.92 4.31 10.12
C ILE A 52 3.75 3.35 9.97
N VAL A 53 2.55 3.87 9.74
CA VAL A 53 1.33 3.09 9.55
C VAL A 53 1.10 2.91 8.05
N MET A 54 1.31 1.68 7.56
CA MET A 54 1.14 1.33 6.15
C MET A 54 -0.29 0.86 5.89
N CYS A 55 -1.11 1.75 5.32
CA CYS A 55 -2.52 1.48 5.02
C CYS A 55 -2.65 0.77 3.66
N LEU A 56 -2.42 -0.55 3.65
CA LEU A 56 -2.38 -1.40 2.45
C LEU A 56 -3.67 -2.21 2.29
N LEU A 57 -4.78 -1.52 2.38
CA LEU A 57 -6.14 -2.06 2.27
C LEU A 57 -6.77 -1.62 0.93
N SER A 58 -7.89 -2.24 0.54
CA SER A 58 -8.70 -1.72 -0.56
C SER A 58 -9.32 -0.37 -0.19
N ASP A 59 -9.61 0.48 -1.17
CA ASP A 59 -10.16 1.83 -0.94
C ASP A 59 -11.39 1.81 -0.03
N ALA A 60 -12.34 0.90 -0.26
CA ALA A 60 -13.51 0.75 0.57
C ALA A 60 -13.15 0.32 2.01
N ALA A 61 -12.15 -0.52 2.19
CA ALA A 61 -11.70 -0.94 3.51
C ALA A 61 -10.94 0.18 4.24
N VAL A 62 -10.17 1.01 3.52
CA VAL A 62 -9.54 2.22 4.08
C VAL A 62 -10.60 3.14 4.65
N MET A 63 -11.63 3.47 3.88
CA MET A 63 -12.75 4.31 4.32
C MET A 63 -13.44 3.75 5.57
N SER A 64 -13.69 2.45 5.59
CA SER A 64 -14.36 1.77 6.71
C SER A 64 -13.51 1.74 7.99
N VAL A 65 -12.19 1.54 7.87
CA VAL A 65 -11.29 1.44 9.02
C VAL A 65 -10.75 2.80 9.49
N TRP A 66 -10.92 3.84 8.69
CA TRP A 66 -10.36 5.16 8.96
C TRP A 66 -10.72 5.73 10.34
N PRO A 67 -11.99 5.71 10.79
CA PRO A 67 -12.34 6.20 12.13
C PRO A 67 -11.62 5.44 13.26
N THR A 68 -11.33 4.16 13.04
CA THR A 68 -10.65 3.29 14.02
C THR A 68 -9.17 3.61 14.11
N ILE A 69 -8.48 3.83 12.98
CA ILE A 69 -7.02 4.03 12.98
C ILE A 69 -6.61 5.49 13.20
N LYS A 70 -7.43 6.46 12.82
CA LYS A 70 -7.12 7.89 12.91
C LYS A 70 -6.66 8.33 14.32
N PRO A 71 -7.27 7.90 15.44
CA PRO A 71 -6.83 8.29 16.79
C PRO A 71 -5.40 7.88 17.14
N TYR A 72 -4.86 6.85 16.49
CA TYR A 72 -3.49 6.35 16.73
C TYR A 72 -2.43 7.03 15.85
N LEU A 73 -2.86 7.87 14.90
CA LEU A 73 -1.96 8.65 14.05
C LEU A 73 -1.56 9.94 14.79
N THR A 74 -0.66 9.79 15.74
CA THR A 74 -0.17 10.88 16.59
C THR A 74 1.01 11.62 15.96
N ALA A 75 1.30 12.82 16.45
CA ALA A 75 2.37 13.69 15.98
C ALA A 75 3.70 12.95 15.75
N GLY A 76 4.34 13.23 14.62
CA GLY A 76 5.62 12.65 14.25
C GLY A 76 5.55 11.26 13.57
N LYS A 77 4.40 10.58 13.56
CA LYS A 77 4.19 9.36 12.79
C LYS A 77 4.11 9.64 11.29
N ALA A 78 4.16 8.59 10.49
CA ALA A 78 3.88 8.66 9.06
C ALA A 78 2.72 7.72 8.68
N LEU A 79 1.86 8.20 7.80
CA LEU A 79 0.82 7.41 7.15
C LEU A 79 1.25 7.12 5.71
N TYR A 80 1.31 5.84 5.37
CA TYR A 80 1.81 5.36 4.09
C TYR A 80 0.71 4.71 3.27
N PHE A 81 0.71 4.96 1.97
CA PHE A 81 -0.16 4.34 0.98
C PHE A 81 0.64 3.74 -0.18
N SER A 82 0.02 2.82 -0.92
CA SER A 82 0.53 2.30 -2.20
C SER A 82 -0.39 2.64 -3.38
N HIS A 83 -1.41 3.47 -3.15
CA HIS A 83 -2.32 3.99 -4.15
C HIS A 83 -2.86 5.35 -3.68
N GLY A 84 -2.95 6.30 -4.60
CA GLY A 84 -3.27 7.69 -4.26
C GLY A 84 -4.75 7.99 -4.02
N PHE A 85 -5.67 7.03 -4.23
CA PHE A 85 -7.12 7.26 -4.26
C PHE A 85 -7.65 7.92 -2.99
N ALA A 86 -7.40 7.34 -1.83
CA ALA A 86 -8.00 7.76 -0.57
C ALA A 86 -7.70 9.22 -0.21
N ILE A 87 -6.48 9.68 -0.52
CA ILE A 87 -6.02 11.04 -0.23
C ILE A 87 -6.42 12.03 -1.34
N THR A 88 -6.38 11.59 -2.61
CA THR A 88 -6.75 12.45 -3.75
C THR A 88 -8.19 12.93 -3.67
N TRP A 89 -9.11 12.10 -3.23
CA TRP A 89 -10.53 12.40 -3.07
C TRP A 89 -10.96 12.36 -1.60
N ASN A 90 -10.18 12.97 -0.73
CA ASN A 90 -10.41 12.96 0.71
C ASN A 90 -11.75 13.62 1.12
N ASP A 91 -12.27 14.53 0.32
CA ASP A 91 -13.61 15.12 0.46
C ASP A 91 -14.76 14.09 0.31
N ARG A 92 -14.52 13.02 -0.44
CA ARG A 92 -15.47 11.93 -0.69
C ARG A 92 -15.20 10.72 0.18
N THR A 93 -13.93 10.39 0.38
CA THR A 93 -13.51 9.22 1.17
C THR A 93 -13.59 9.45 2.67
N GLY A 94 -13.57 10.70 3.11
CA GLY A 94 -13.47 11.08 4.52
C GLY A 94 -12.10 10.81 5.14
N VAL A 95 -11.10 10.39 4.35
CA VAL A 95 -9.74 10.09 4.80
C VAL A 95 -8.93 11.39 4.86
N VAL A 96 -9.10 12.11 5.96
CA VAL A 96 -8.41 13.39 6.22
C VAL A 96 -7.35 13.17 7.31
N PRO A 97 -6.05 13.10 6.93
CA PRO A 97 -4.97 12.91 7.88
C PRO A 97 -4.83 14.06 8.88
N PRO A 98 -4.34 13.81 10.11
CA PRO A 98 -3.91 14.87 11.02
C PRO A 98 -2.78 15.73 10.38
N ALA A 99 -2.73 17.01 10.75
CA ALA A 99 -1.76 17.95 10.18
C ALA A 99 -0.31 17.76 10.68
N ASP A 100 -0.14 17.02 11.76
CA ASP A 100 1.12 16.83 12.50
C ASP A 100 1.82 15.47 12.20
N ILE A 101 1.39 14.79 11.15
CA ILE A 101 2.02 13.54 10.66
C ILE A 101 2.53 13.70 9.23
N ASP A 102 3.45 12.85 8.81
CA ASP A 102 3.79 12.72 7.39
C ASP A 102 2.74 11.89 6.65
N VAL A 103 2.48 12.22 5.38
CA VAL A 103 1.65 11.40 4.49
C VAL A 103 2.42 11.13 3.21
N ILE A 104 2.75 9.86 3.01
CA ILE A 104 3.68 9.42 1.98
C ILE A 104 3.11 8.25 1.17
N MET A 105 3.65 8.04 0.00
CA MET A 105 3.25 6.94 -0.88
C MET A 105 4.45 6.34 -1.59
N VAL A 106 4.46 5.00 -1.68
CA VAL A 106 5.24 4.27 -2.70
C VAL A 106 4.30 3.27 -3.37
N ALA A 107 4.12 3.42 -4.67
CA ALA A 107 3.18 2.63 -5.47
C ALA A 107 3.94 1.76 -6.49
N PRO A 108 4.19 0.48 -6.18
CA PRO A 108 4.78 -0.48 -7.11
C PRO A 108 3.86 -0.68 -8.33
N LYS A 109 4.45 -0.72 -9.53
CA LYS A 109 3.71 -0.91 -10.78
C LYS A 109 3.54 -2.39 -11.08
N GLY A 110 2.76 -3.06 -10.23
CA GLY A 110 2.42 -4.47 -10.31
C GLY A 110 1.80 -5.01 -9.03
N SER A 111 1.36 -6.25 -9.05
CA SER A 111 0.71 -6.88 -7.90
C SER A 111 1.70 -7.09 -6.74
N GLY A 112 1.18 -7.18 -5.52
CA GLY A 112 2.01 -7.51 -4.34
C GLY A 112 2.67 -8.89 -4.45
N THR A 113 2.04 -9.83 -5.14
CA THR A 113 2.62 -11.13 -5.45
C THR A 113 3.81 -11.00 -6.40
N SER A 114 3.67 -10.23 -7.48
CA SER A 114 4.77 -9.96 -8.42
C SER A 114 5.92 -9.24 -7.74
N LEU A 115 5.64 -8.25 -6.88
CA LEU A 115 6.64 -7.55 -6.09
C LEU A 115 7.46 -8.54 -5.24
N ARG A 116 6.78 -9.45 -4.54
CA ARG A 116 7.45 -10.48 -3.70
C ARG A 116 8.27 -11.45 -4.53
N THR A 117 7.74 -11.97 -5.63
CA THR A 117 8.45 -12.90 -6.51
C THR A 117 9.71 -12.29 -7.09
N MET A 118 9.61 -11.07 -7.65
CA MET A 118 10.76 -10.38 -8.20
C MET A 118 11.81 -10.05 -7.15
N PHE A 119 11.39 -9.68 -5.94
CA PHE A 119 12.31 -9.46 -4.83
C PHE A 119 13.14 -10.71 -4.49
N LEU A 120 12.49 -11.88 -4.39
CA LEU A 120 13.15 -13.14 -4.12
C LEU A 120 14.12 -13.57 -5.24
N GLU A 121 13.86 -13.12 -6.48
CA GLU A 121 14.73 -13.35 -7.62
C GLU A 121 15.87 -12.30 -7.74
N GLY A 122 16.02 -11.40 -6.76
CA GLY A 122 17.00 -10.32 -6.80
C GLY A 122 16.69 -9.23 -7.85
N ARG A 123 15.45 -9.15 -8.27
CA ARG A 123 14.91 -8.11 -9.17
C ARG A 123 13.95 -7.22 -8.42
N GLY A 124 13.47 -6.13 -9.04
CA GLY A 124 12.50 -5.24 -8.42
C GLY A 124 11.48 -4.70 -9.41
N LEU A 125 10.28 -4.38 -8.94
CA LEU A 125 9.30 -3.62 -9.70
C LEU A 125 9.62 -2.12 -9.65
N ASN A 126 9.42 -1.43 -10.76
CA ASN A 126 9.44 0.03 -10.75
C ASN A 126 8.29 0.55 -9.88
N SER A 127 8.56 1.57 -9.10
CA SER A 127 7.59 2.17 -8.20
C SER A 127 7.59 3.69 -8.33
N SER A 128 6.42 4.30 -8.31
CA SER A 128 6.32 5.73 -8.13
C SER A 128 6.26 6.08 -6.65
N TYR A 129 6.78 7.25 -6.27
CA TYR A 129 6.66 7.77 -4.91
C TYR A 129 6.10 9.18 -4.90
N ALA A 130 5.44 9.54 -3.81
CA ALA A 130 4.93 10.88 -3.60
C ALA A 130 4.87 11.24 -2.11
N ILE A 131 5.02 12.53 -1.84
CA ILE A 131 4.84 13.13 -0.52
C ILE A 131 3.63 14.06 -0.61
N TYR A 132 2.62 13.79 0.17
CA TYR A 132 1.44 14.65 0.29
C TYR A 132 1.61 15.68 1.40
N GLN A 133 2.21 15.25 2.52
CA GLN A 133 2.42 16.08 3.70
C GLN A 133 3.75 15.70 4.36
N ASP A 134 4.56 16.70 4.68
CA ASP A 134 5.82 16.56 5.42
C ASP A 134 5.76 17.43 6.68
N ALA A 135 5.23 16.87 7.76
CA ALA A 135 5.12 17.54 9.04
C ALA A 135 6.39 17.41 9.88
N THR A 136 7.21 16.40 9.62
CA THR A 136 8.41 16.10 10.40
C THR A 136 9.71 16.60 9.78
N GLY A 137 9.69 16.98 8.51
CA GLY A 137 10.89 17.25 7.69
C GLY A 137 11.65 15.98 7.27
N LYS A 138 11.05 14.77 7.49
CA LYS A 138 11.65 13.47 7.19
C LYS A 138 10.84 12.62 6.19
N ALA A 139 9.79 13.19 5.62
CA ALA A 139 8.90 12.44 4.73
C ALA A 139 9.64 11.88 3.51
N TYR A 140 10.57 12.64 2.93
CA TYR A 140 11.36 12.19 1.79
C TYR A 140 12.26 11.00 2.15
N GLU A 141 13.03 11.10 3.24
CA GLU A 141 13.91 10.03 3.69
C GLU A 141 13.14 8.74 3.99
N ARG A 142 12.01 8.86 4.70
CA ARG A 142 11.11 7.75 5.01
C ARG A 142 10.58 7.10 3.74
N THR A 143 10.15 7.90 2.77
CA THR A 143 9.60 7.41 1.50
C THR A 143 10.63 6.63 0.69
N ILE A 144 11.84 7.17 0.55
CA ILE A 144 12.91 6.51 -0.19
C ILE A 144 13.38 5.23 0.53
N ALA A 145 13.55 5.28 1.86
CA ALA A 145 13.90 4.11 2.65
C ALA A 145 12.89 2.97 2.49
N LEU A 146 11.59 3.29 2.54
CA LEU A 146 10.54 2.31 2.32
C LEU A 146 10.51 1.81 0.87
N GLY A 147 10.70 2.70 -0.11
CA GLY A 147 10.78 2.32 -1.52
C GLY A 147 11.89 1.31 -1.79
N ILE A 148 13.07 1.52 -1.23
CA ILE A 148 14.18 0.56 -1.28
C ILE A 148 13.82 -0.71 -0.50
N GLY A 149 13.31 -0.55 0.71
CA GLY A 149 12.97 -1.66 1.61
C GLY A 149 11.92 -2.63 1.07
N ILE A 150 10.95 -2.15 0.32
CA ILE A 150 9.95 -3.02 -0.36
C ILE A 150 10.49 -3.70 -1.62
N GLY A 151 11.73 -3.37 -2.04
CA GLY A 151 12.37 -3.97 -3.21
C GLY A 151 11.99 -3.31 -4.54
N SER A 152 11.86 -1.99 -4.57
CA SER A 152 11.66 -1.27 -5.84
C SER A 152 12.92 -1.33 -6.71
N GLY A 153 12.76 -1.68 -7.98
CA GLY A 153 13.87 -1.69 -8.95
C GLY A 153 14.27 -0.29 -9.42
N TYR A 154 13.31 0.61 -9.48
CA TYR A 154 13.49 2.01 -9.81
C TYR A 154 12.41 2.86 -9.11
N LEU A 155 12.79 4.00 -8.57
CA LEU A 155 11.88 4.95 -7.92
C LEU A 155 11.78 6.22 -8.75
N PHE A 156 10.57 6.67 -9.06
CA PHE A 156 10.33 7.94 -9.74
C PHE A 156 9.24 8.75 -9.04
N GLU A 157 9.42 10.05 -9.04
CA GLU A 157 8.53 10.99 -8.37
C GLU A 157 7.20 11.16 -9.11
N THR A 158 6.14 11.30 -8.34
CA THR A 158 4.78 11.60 -8.82
C THR A 158 4.02 12.42 -7.78
N THR A 159 2.70 12.54 -7.95
CA THR A 159 1.79 13.07 -6.92
C THR A 159 0.69 12.04 -6.65
N PHE A 160 0.03 12.13 -5.49
CA PHE A 160 -1.11 11.25 -5.17
C PHE A 160 -2.19 11.30 -6.27
N GLN A 161 -2.50 12.49 -6.77
CA GLN A 161 -3.48 12.65 -7.83
C GLN A 161 -3.06 12.01 -9.16
N ARG A 162 -1.82 12.23 -9.59
CA ARG A 162 -1.31 11.64 -10.84
C ARG A 162 -1.24 10.13 -10.75
N GLU A 163 -0.77 9.60 -9.63
CA GLU A 163 -0.73 8.17 -9.40
C GLU A 163 -2.13 7.57 -9.47
N ALA A 164 -3.09 8.08 -8.69
CA ALA A 164 -4.46 7.58 -8.66
C ALA A 164 -5.14 7.64 -10.04
N THR A 165 -4.97 8.74 -10.78
CA THR A 165 -5.56 8.90 -12.10
C THR A 165 -4.93 7.94 -13.12
N SER A 166 -3.60 7.82 -13.14
CA SER A 166 -2.91 6.93 -14.08
C SER A 166 -3.17 5.45 -13.78
N ASP A 167 -3.22 5.08 -12.50
CA ASP A 167 -3.51 3.72 -12.07
C ASP A 167 -4.95 3.30 -12.47
N LEU A 168 -5.94 4.11 -12.12
CA LEU A 168 -7.33 3.84 -12.49
C LEU A 168 -7.54 3.76 -14.01
N THR A 169 -6.89 4.64 -14.78
CA THR A 169 -6.99 4.64 -16.23
C THR A 169 -6.21 3.46 -16.84
N GLY A 170 -5.00 3.21 -16.37
CA GLY A 170 -4.12 2.16 -16.88
C GLY A 170 -4.58 0.76 -16.51
N GLU A 171 -4.85 0.51 -15.25
CA GLU A 171 -5.26 -0.82 -14.81
C GLU A 171 -6.72 -1.11 -15.14
N ARG A 172 -7.65 -0.32 -14.61
CA ARG A 172 -9.08 -0.63 -14.72
C ARG A 172 -9.66 -0.28 -16.09
N GLY A 173 -9.29 0.87 -16.63
CA GLY A 173 -9.75 1.30 -17.94
C GLY A 173 -9.13 0.48 -19.08
N SER A 174 -7.81 0.39 -19.12
CA SER A 174 -7.10 -0.22 -20.25
C SER A 174 -6.86 -1.72 -20.08
N LEU A 175 -6.15 -2.15 -19.04
CA LEU A 175 -5.71 -3.55 -18.91
C LEU A 175 -6.86 -4.48 -18.53
N MET A 176 -7.63 -4.17 -17.52
CA MET A 176 -8.72 -5.05 -17.06
C MET A 176 -10.04 -4.79 -17.78
N GLY A 177 -10.25 -3.59 -18.32
CA GLY A 177 -11.46 -3.22 -19.06
C GLY A 177 -11.30 -3.45 -20.57
N ALA A 178 -10.59 -2.56 -21.25
CA ALA A 178 -10.56 -2.53 -22.72
C ALA A 178 -9.92 -3.77 -23.34
N ILE A 179 -8.76 -4.22 -22.87
CA ILE A 179 -8.07 -5.40 -23.43
C ILE A 179 -8.87 -6.66 -23.16
N GLN A 180 -9.33 -6.85 -21.92
CA GLN A 180 -10.16 -8.01 -21.57
C GLN A 180 -11.48 -8.04 -22.35
N GLY A 181 -12.14 -6.88 -22.47
CA GLY A 181 -13.38 -6.75 -23.23
C GLY A 181 -13.19 -7.05 -24.73
N LEU A 182 -12.08 -6.60 -25.32
CA LEU A 182 -11.74 -6.89 -26.71
C LEU A 182 -11.54 -8.39 -26.95
N LEU A 183 -10.77 -9.05 -26.07
CA LEU A 183 -10.54 -10.50 -26.20
C LEU A 183 -11.83 -11.30 -26.02
N LEU A 184 -12.69 -10.89 -25.08
CA LEU A 184 -13.99 -11.53 -24.88
C LEU A 184 -14.89 -11.38 -26.11
N ALA A 185 -15.02 -10.18 -26.66
CA ALA A 185 -15.83 -9.91 -27.83
C ALA A 185 -15.36 -10.73 -29.06
N GLN A 186 -14.04 -10.83 -29.25
CA GLN A 186 -13.50 -11.69 -30.33
C GLN A 186 -13.82 -13.18 -30.12
N TYR A 187 -13.69 -13.64 -28.88
CA TYR A 187 -14.03 -15.04 -28.57
C TYR A 187 -15.49 -15.34 -28.80
N GLU A 188 -16.40 -14.43 -28.46
CA GLU A 188 -17.85 -14.60 -28.71
C GLU A 188 -18.16 -14.69 -30.21
N VAL A 189 -17.58 -13.78 -31.00
CA VAL A 189 -17.74 -13.82 -32.49
C VAL A 189 -17.20 -15.11 -33.13
N LEU A 190 -16.10 -15.65 -32.60
CA LEU A 190 -15.51 -16.89 -33.12
C LEU A 190 -16.29 -18.16 -32.71
N ARG A 191 -17.18 -18.07 -31.74
CA ARG A 191 -18.03 -19.16 -31.28
C ARG A 191 -19.32 -19.32 -32.09
N GLU A 192 -19.78 -18.26 -32.74
CA GLU A 192 -20.96 -18.27 -33.61
C GLU A 192 -20.63 -18.91 -34.97
#